data_b690b37ed2a9a40b38c153bd641a8e03
#
_entry.id   b690b37ed2a9a40b38c153bd641a8e03
#
_cell.length_a   1.000
_cell.length_b   1.000
_cell.length_c   1.000
_cell.angle_alpha   90.00
_cell.angle_beta   90.00
_cell.angle_gamma   90.00
#
_symmetry.space_group_name_H-M   'P 1'
#
loop_
_entity.id
_entity.type
_entity.pdbx_description
1 polymer ?
#
loop_
_entity_poly.entity_id
_entity_poly.type
_entity_poly.pdbx_seq_one_letter_code
_entity_poly.pdbx_strand_id
1 'polypeptide(L)'
;NRRFKNSKALVAYAGIDSPPDESGDFSSTHRHITKKGSKVFRDTGYEIMMALRAQKRTWEKVRKNPEVYDYMLRKEAEEKPRKVAKIAALNKFLRIVYARIKELYDNMALAERAKTKPDPKPELKLKSRPKLNELARFN
;
A
#
# COMPACT_ATOMS: atom_id res chain seq x y z
N ASN A 1 -0.72 -15.60 2.06
CA ASN A 1 -0.99 -15.73 0.62
C ASN A 1 -1.57 -14.43 0.09
N ARG A 2 -0.72 -13.60 -0.52
CA ARG A 2 -1.15 -12.33 -1.10
C ARG A 2 -1.89 -12.61 -2.41
N ARG A 3 -3.21 -12.49 -2.39
CA ARG A 3 -4.07 -12.72 -3.55
C ARG A 3 -3.69 -11.86 -4.78
N PHE A 4 -3.15 -10.67 -4.54
CA PHE A 4 -2.75 -9.74 -5.60
C PHE A 4 -1.23 -9.50 -5.54
N LYS A 5 -0.54 -9.68 -6.67
CA LYS A 5 0.90 -9.45 -6.78
C LYS A 5 1.31 -7.98 -6.63
N ASN A 6 0.45 -7.07 -7.08
CA ASN A 6 0.70 -5.63 -7.05
C ASN A 6 -0.62 -4.84 -7.07
N SER A 7 -0.53 -3.54 -6.86
CA SER A 7 -1.70 -2.65 -6.86
C SER A 7 -2.41 -2.59 -8.22
N LYS A 8 -1.70 -2.79 -9.33
CA LYS A 8 -2.31 -2.83 -10.67
C LYS A 8 -3.24 -4.04 -10.81
N ALA A 9 -2.87 -5.20 -10.26
CA ALA A 9 -3.72 -6.39 -10.25
C ALA A 9 -5.02 -6.17 -9.45
N LEU A 10 -4.96 -5.41 -8.34
CA LEU A 10 -6.15 -5.05 -7.57
C LEU A 10 -7.07 -4.09 -8.36
N VAL A 11 -6.49 -3.12 -9.07
CA VAL A 11 -7.22 -2.19 -9.94
C VAL A 11 -7.89 -2.93 -11.11
N ALA A 12 -7.18 -3.87 -11.74
CA ALA A 12 -7.72 -4.73 -12.80
C ALA A 12 -8.83 -5.64 -12.27
N TYR A 13 -8.69 -6.17 -11.05
CA TYR A 13 -9.76 -6.95 -10.41
C TYR A 13 -11.04 -6.13 -10.19
N ALA A 14 -10.93 -4.83 -9.92
CA ALA A 14 -12.06 -3.92 -9.89
C ALA A 14 -12.62 -3.61 -11.30
N GLY A 15 -11.84 -3.86 -12.34
CA GLY A 15 -12.17 -3.51 -13.72
C GLY A 15 -12.26 -2.01 -13.97
N ILE A 16 -11.45 -1.24 -13.25
CA ILE A 16 -11.32 0.23 -13.40
C ILE A 16 -9.99 0.63 -14.04
N ASP A 17 -9.21 -0.34 -14.47
CA ASP A 17 -8.05 -0.14 -15.32
C ASP A 17 -8.50 0.42 -16.69
N SER A 18 -7.69 1.29 -17.25
CA SER A 18 -7.90 1.93 -18.54
C SER A 18 -6.61 1.76 -19.34
N PRO A 19 -6.43 0.62 -20.02
CA PRO A 19 -5.28 0.41 -20.86
C PRO A 19 -5.29 1.43 -22.02
N PRO A 20 -4.13 1.71 -22.62
CA PRO A 20 -4.08 2.46 -23.87
C PRO A 20 -4.86 1.69 -24.93
N ASP A 21 -5.65 2.41 -25.69
CA ASP A 21 -6.35 1.89 -26.87
C ASP A 21 -5.57 2.35 -28.10
N GLU A 22 -4.60 1.53 -28.48
CA GLU A 22 -3.64 1.80 -29.54
C GLU A 22 -3.77 0.70 -30.61
N SER A 23 -3.95 1.10 -31.85
CA SER A 23 -3.96 0.20 -33.00
C SER A 23 -3.17 0.84 -34.13
N GLY A 24 -1.95 0.35 -34.37
CA GLY A 24 -1.03 0.94 -35.32
C GLY A 24 -0.73 2.40 -34.99
N ASP A 25 -0.93 3.31 -35.93
CA ASP A 25 -0.71 4.76 -35.72
C ASP A 25 -1.86 5.46 -35.01
N PHE A 26 -2.94 4.74 -34.66
CA PHE A 26 -4.11 5.31 -33.96
C PHE A 26 -3.97 5.21 -32.45
N SER A 27 -4.02 6.36 -31.79
CA SER A 27 -4.07 6.47 -30.33
C SER A 27 -5.35 7.19 -29.93
N SER A 28 -6.25 6.49 -29.22
CA SER A 28 -7.49 7.08 -28.72
C SER A 28 -7.25 8.05 -27.58
N THR A 29 -7.78 9.28 -27.71
CA THR A 29 -7.78 10.28 -26.62
C THR A 29 -8.82 9.97 -25.54
N HIS A 30 -9.86 9.21 -25.87
CA HIS A 30 -10.93 8.82 -24.94
C HIS A 30 -10.75 7.37 -24.47
N ARG A 31 -10.27 7.22 -23.23
CA ARG A 31 -10.05 5.90 -22.62
C ARG A 31 -11.22 5.51 -21.72
N HIS A 32 -11.70 4.29 -21.92
CA HIS A 32 -12.73 3.70 -21.09
C HIS A 32 -12.13 2.69 -20.10
N ILE A 33 -12.80 2.50 -18.97
CA ILE A 33 -12.45 1.42 -18.04
C ILE A 33 -12.84 0.08 -18.63
N THR A 34 -12.05 -0.97 -18.37
CA THR A 34 -12.24 -2.30 -19.00
C THR A 34 -13.53 -2.97 -18.56
N LYS A 35 -14.00 -2.73 -17.35
CA LYS A 35 -15.15 -3.40 -16.70
C LYS A 35 -15.03 -4.94 -16.63
N LYS A 36 -13.88 -5.52 -17.00
CA LYS A 36 -13.63 -6.97 -17.02
C LYS A 36 -13.47 -7.60 -15.63
N GLY A 37 -13.42 -6.79 -14.58
CA GLY A 37 -13.27 -7.25 -13.21
C GLY A 37 -14.59 -7.48 -12.46
N SER A 38 -14.49 -7.59 -11.14
CA SER A 38 -15.65 -7.77 -10.26
C SER A 38 -16.56 -6.56 -10.27
N LYS A 39 -17.80 -6.73 -10.75
CA LYS A 39 -18.82 -5.68 -10.74
C LYS A 39 -19.14 -5.24 -9.31
N VAL A 40 -19.35 -6.19 -8.40
CA VAL A 40 -19.69 -5.92 -7.01
C VAL A 40 -18.58 -5.07 -6.33
N PHE A 41 -17.31 -5.46 -6.51
CA PHE A 41 -16.19 -4.72 -5.93
C PHE A 41 -16.09 -3.29 -6.49
N ARG A 42 -16.32 -3.12 -7.77
CA ARG A 42 -16.34 -1.80 -8.42
C ARG A 42 -17.49 -0.93 -7.94
N ASP A 43 -18.70 -1.48 -7.85
CA ASP A 43 -19.89 -0.75 -7.43
C ASP A 43 -19.77 -0.32 -5.96
N THR A 44 -19.38 -1.22 -5.06
CA THR A 44 -19.08 -0.88 -3.64
C THR A 44 -17.99 0.19 -3.54
N GLY A 45 -16.90 0.07 -4.33
CA GLY A 45 -15.85 1.08 -4.38
C GLY A 45 -16.37 2.44 -4.83
N TYR A 46 -17.26 2.47 -5.81
CA TYR A 46 -17.89 3.70 -6.26
C TYR A 46 -18.79 4.34 -5.19
N GLU A 47 -19.56 3.54 -4.45
CA GLU A 47 -20.38 4.01 -3.32
C GLU A 47 -19.50 4.61 -2.21
N ILE A 48 -18.36 4.00 -1.91
CA ILE A 48 -17.38 4.57 -0.97
C ILE A 48 -16.94 5.96 -1.44
N MET A 49 -16.66 6.13 -2.73
CA MET A 49 -16.29 7.44 -3.29
C MET A 49 -17.45 8.44 -3.25
N MET A 50 -18.68 7.98 -3.42
CA MET A 50 -19.87 8.81 -3.24
C MET A 50 -19.97 9.32 -1.80
N ALA A 51 -19.88 8.43 -0.83
CA ALA A 51 -19.90 8.75 0.59
C ALA A 51 -18.76 9.69 0.98
N LEU A 52 -17.55 9.43 0.47
CA LEU A 52 -16.39 10.30 0.71
C LEU A 52 -16.63 11.72 0.17
N ARG A 53 -17.22 11.83 -1.03
CA ARG A 53 -17.54 13.13 -1.65
C ARG A 53 -18.62 13.90 -0.90
N ALA A 54 -19.57 13.18 -0.29
CA ALA A 54 -20.68 13.76 0.47
C ALA A 54 -20.29 14.23 1.89
N GLN A 55 -19.07 13.93 2.36
CA GLN A 55 -18.63 14.35 3.68
C GLN A 55 -18.66 15.89 3.82
N LYS A 56 -19.53 16.36 4.72
CA LYS A 56 -19.56 17.78 5.11
C LYS A 56 -18.32 18.06 5.98
N ARG A 57 -17.66 19.16 5.69
CA ARG A 57 -16.61 19.68 6.56
C ARG A 57 -17.26 20.25 7.82
N THR A 58 -17.16 19.52 8.92
CA THR A 58 -17.47 20.07 10.24
C THR A 58 -16.14 20.49 10.86
N TRP A 59 -16.09 21.66 11.46
CA TRP A 59 -14.89 22.23 12.08
C TRP A 59 -14.28 21.34 13.18
N GLU A 60 -15.05 20.40 13.74
CA GLU A 60 -14.63 19.43 14.76
C GLU A 60 -14.13 18.08 14.21
N LYS A 61 -14.38 17.76 12.95
CA LYS A 61 -14.03 16.44 12.41
C LYS A 61 -13.11 16.54 11.20
N VAL A 62 -11.95 15.95 11.34
CA VAL A 62 -11.02 15.74 10.23
C VAL A 62 -11.68 14.84 9.18
N ARG A 63 -11.63 15.25 7.92
CA ARG A 63 -12.14 14.42 6.80
C ARG A 63 -11.45 13.08 6.77
N LYS A 64 -12.23 12.02 6.58
CA LYS A 64 -11.69 10.69 6.32
C LYS A 64 -11.01 10.71 4.94
N ASN A 65 -9.80 10.17 4.88
CA ASN A 65 -9.00 10.09 3.65
C ASN A 65 -8.88 11.43 2.89
N PRO A 66 -8.34 12.49 3.49
CA PRO A 66 -8.26 13.82 2.88
C PRO A 66 -7.50 13.76 1.55
N GLU A 67 -6.45 12.95 1.46
CA GLU A 67 -5.63 12.79 0.26
C GLU A 67 -6.44 12.31 -0.96
N VAL A 68 -7.36 11.38 -0.76
CA VAL A 68 -8.23 10.85 -1.84
C VAL A 68 -9.33 11.86 -2.17
N TYR A 69 -9.85 12.53 -1.15
CA TYR A 69 -10.86 13.57 -1.32
C TYR A 69 -10.32 14.74 -2.14
N ASP A 70 -9.17 15.27 -1.77
CA ASP A 70 -8.54 16.41 -2.46
C ASP A 70 -8.14 16.05 -3.89
N TYR A 71 -7.68 14.80 -4.10
CA TYR A 71 -7.43 14.28 -5.44
C TYR A 71 -8.69 14.27 -6.30
N MET A 72 -9.83 13.85 -5.74
CA MET A 72 -11.12 13.83 -6.44
C MET A 72 -11.56 15.26 -6.84
N LEU A 73 -11.45 16.22 -5.90
CA LEU A 73 -11.76 17.62 -6.18
C LEU A 73 -10.86 18.21 -7.27
N ARG A 74 -9.56 17.90 -7.24
CA ARG A 74 -8.63 18.32 -8.27
C ARG A 74 -9.06 17.78 -9.65
N LYS A 75 -9.51 16.54 -9.73
CA LYS A 75 -10.00 15.94 -10.98
C LYS A 75 -11.31 16.57 -11.45
N GLU A 76 -12.17 17.01 -10.55
CA GLU A 76 -13.37 17.79 -10.89
C GLU A 76 -12.99 19.20 -11.40
N ALA A 77 -11.96 19.83 -10.82
CA ALA A 77 -11.44 21.13 -11.25
C ALA A 77 -10.74 21.07 -12.62
N GLU A 78 -10.22 19.91 -13.03
CA GLU A 78 -9.71 19.67 -14.39
C GLU A 78 -10.83 19.44 -15.42
N GLU A 79 -12.06 19.89 -15.13
CA GLU A 79 -13.26 19.75 -15.98
C GLU A 79 -13.64 18.29 -16.30
N LYS A 80 -13.10 17.32 -15.53
CA LYS A 80 -13.48 15.92 -15.69
C LYS A 80 -14.90 15.67 -15.17
N PRO A 81 -15.73 14.91 -15.90
CA PRO A 81 -17.04 14.53 -15.41
C PRO A 81 -16.96 13.89 -14.01
N ARG A 82 -17.90 14.24 -13.12
CA ARG A 82 -17.91 13.76 -11.72
C ARG A 82 -17.79 12.24 -11.58
N LYS A 83 -18.34 11.47 -12.52
CA LYS A 83 -18.19 10.00 -12.54
C LYS A 83 -16.75 9.60 -12.80
N VAL A 84 -16.08 10.25 -13.74
CA VAL A 84 -14.67 9.99 -14.08
C VAL A 84 -13.77 10.36 -12.91
N ALA A 85 -14.00 11.52 -12.27
CA ALA A 85 -13.25 11.95 -11.09
C ALA A 85 -13.34 10.94 -9.94
N LYS A 86 -14.53 10.38 -9.68
CA LYS A 86 -14.73 9.33 -8.66
C LYS A 86 -14.01 8.03 -8.99
N ILE A 87 -14.03 7.59 -10.26
CA ILE A 87 -13.30 6.38 -10.69
C ILE A 87 -11.79 6.60 -10.57
N ALA A 88 -11.28 7.78 -10.94
CA ALA A 88 -9.87 8.11 -10.74
C ALA A 88 -9.48 8.14 -9.25
N ALA A 89 -10.34 8.68 -8.39
CA ALA A 89 -10.16 8.66 -6.94
C ALA A 89 -10.18 7.23 -6.37
N LEU A 90 -11.09 6.37 -6.85
CA LEU A 90 -11.12 4.95 -6.49
C LEU A 90 -9.82 4.23 -6.87
N ASN A 91 -9.28 4.48 -8.07
CA ASN A 91 -8.00 3.92 -8.47
C ASN A 91 -6.87 4.33 -7.50
N LYS A 92 -6.80 5.63 -7.13
CA LYS A 92 -5.83 6.13 -6.13
C LYS A 92 -6.05 5.47 -4.78
N PHE A 93 -7.29 5.39 -4.30
CA PHE A 93 -7.66 4.76 -3.03
C PHE A 93 -7.21 3.30 -2.96
N LEU A 94 -7.49 2.50 -4.00
CA LEU A 94 -7.09 1.09 -4.04
C LEU A 94 -5.56 0.91 -3.98
N ARG A 95 -4.81 1.81 -4.61
CA ARG A 95 -3.34 1.78 -4.56
C ARG A 95 -2.82 2.09 -3.16
N ILE A 96 -3.40 3.07 -2.47
CA ILE A 96 -3.05 3.43 -1.10
C ILE A 96 -3.38 2.27 -0.16
N VAL A 97 -4.59 1.71 -0.25
CA VAL A 97 -5.01 0.57 0.56
C VAL A 97 -4.08 -0.62 0.34
N TYR A 98 -3.73 -0.94 -0.91
CA TYR A 98 -2.78 -2.02 -1.21
C TYR A 98 -1.41 -1.79 -0.54
N ALA A 99 -0.86 -0.57 -0.65
CA ALA A 99 0.43 -0.23 -0.05
C ALA A 99 0.41 -0.38 1.48
N ARG A 100 -0.64 0.14 2.15
CA ARG A 100 -0.81 0.03 3.60
C ARG A 100 -0.98 -1.41 4.09
N ILE A 101 -1.77 -2.20 3.37
CA ILE A 101 -1.94 -3.63 3.70
C ILE A 101 -0.61 -4.37 3.51
N LYS A 102 0.14 -4.08 2.45
CA LYS A 102 1.46 -4.66 2.24
C LYS A 102 2.41 -4.34 3.40
N GLU A 103 2.50 -3.09 3.79
CA GLU A 103 3.31 -2.62 4.90
C GLU A 103 2.95 -3.32 6.22
N LEU A 104 1.65 -3.47 6.52
CA LEU A 104 1.16 -4.21 7.68
C LEU A 104 1.66 -5.66 7.69
N TYR A 105 1.54 -6.38 6.58
CA TYR A 105 2.01 -7.76 6.47
C TYR A 105 3.54 -7.86 6.59
N ASP A 106 4.27 -6.93 6.01
CA ASP A 106 5.73 -6.91 6.12
C ASP A 106 6.18 -6.65 7.56
N ASN A 107 5.52 -5.74 8.27
CA ASN A 107 5.76 -5.46 9.69
C ASN A 107 5.40 -6.66 10.59
N MET A 108 4.28 -7.34 10.33
CA MET A 108 3.91 -8.57 11.06
C MET A 108 4.94 -9.67 10.85
N ALA A 109 5.40 -9.89 9.63
CA ALA A 109 6.43 -10.89 9.33
C ALA A 109 7.77 -10.55 10.01
N LEU A 110 8.13 -9.29 10.09
CA LEU A 110 9.34 -8.85 10.81
C LEU A 110 9.20 -9.09 12.33
N ALA A 111 8.04 -8.79 12.90
CA ALA A 111 7.76 -9.03 14.32
C ALA A 111 7.79 -10.53 14.67
N GLU A 112 7.27 -11.40 13.80
CA GLU A 112 7.36 -12.85 13.98
C GLU A 112 8.81 -13.35 13.92
N ARG A 113 9.60 -12.85 12.96
CA ARG A 113 11.03 -13.20 12.85
C ARG A 113 11.83 -12.73 14.06
N ALA A 114 11.49 -11.59 14.63
CA ALA A 114 12.14 -11.09 15.85
C ALA A 114 11.87 -11.99 17.07
N LYS A 115 10.65 -12.56 17.14
CA LYS A 115 10.28 -13.51 18.21
C LYS A 115 10.95 -14.87 18.08
N THR A 116 11.29 -15.30 16.85
CA THR A 116 11.88 -16.62 16.56
C THR A 116 13.42 -16.61 16.52
N LYS A 117 14.08 -15.44 16.60
CA LYS A 117 15.52 -15.40 16.79
C LYS A 117 15.82 -15.76 18.25
N PRO A 118 16.55 -16.85 18.53
CA PRO A 118 17.04 -17.09 19.88
C PRO A 118 17.98 -15.97 20.27
N ASP A 119 17.88 -15.52 21.55
CA ASP A 119 18.82 -14.56 22.11
C ASP A 119 20.25 -14.96 21.78
N PRO A 120 21.11 -14.02 21.37
CA PRO A 120 22.52 -14.33 21.19
C PRO A 120 23.03 -14.87 22.54
N LYS A 121 23.47 -16.15 22.54
CA LYS A 121 24.10 -16.74 23.73
C LYS A 121 25.14 -15.75 24.25
N PRO A 122 25.16 -15.42 25.54
CA PRO A 122 26.19 -14.57 26.09
C PRO A 122 27.52 -15.23 25.77
N GLU A 123 28.36 -14.55 25.01
CA GLU A 123 29.75 -14.97 24.81
C GLU A 123 30.39 -15.06 26.19
N LEU A 124 30.56 -16.28 26.68
CA LEU A 124 31.43 -16.54 27.82
C LEU A 124 32.83 -16.05 27.42
N LYS A 125 33.18 -14.84 27.85
CA LYS A 125 34.57 -14.39 27.83
C LYS A 125 35.39 -15.41 28.59
N LEU A 126 36.01 -16.31 27.85
CA LEU A 126 37.01 -17.21 28.42
C LEU A 126 38.11 -16.33 28.98
N LYS A 127 38.15 -16.22 30.33
CA LYS A 127 39.29 -15.61 31.02
C LYS A 127 40.54 -16.32 30.53
N SER A 128 41.43 -15.58 29.85
CA SER A 128 42.73 -16.05 29.41
C SER A 128 43.44 -16.70 30.61
N ARG A 129 43.83 -17.99 30.44
CA ARG A 129 44.67 -18.68 31.40
C ARG A 129 45.94 -17.87 31.58
N PRO A 130 46.40 -17.60 32.82
CA PRO A 130 47.68 -16.95 33.07
C PRO A 130 48.77 -17.82 32.49
N LYS A 131 49.67 -17.18 31.72
CA LYS A 131 50.81 -17.85 31.14
C LYS A 131 51.70 -18.41 32.23
N LEU A 132 52.04 -19.70 32.14
CA LEU A 132 52.82 -20.51 33.09
C LEU A 132 54.28 -20.05 33.33
N ASN A 133 54.68 -18.88 32.84
CA ASN A 133 56.07 -18.39 32.84
C ASN A 133 56.39 -17.41 33.97
N GLU A 134 55.50 -17.15 34.92
CA GLU A 134 55.80 -16.25 36.06
C GLU A 134 56.12 -16.95 37.37
N LEU A 135 56.11 -18.30 37.40
CA LEU A 135 56.42 -19.05 38.63
C LEU A 135 57.90 -19.51 38.70
N ALA A 136 58.77 -19.06 37.80
CA ALA A 136 60.20 -19.46 37.82
C ALA A 136 61.17 -18.33 38.30
N ARG A 137 60.71 -17.40 39.11
CA ARG A 137 61.57 -16.30 39.64
C ARG A 137 61.57 -16.16 41.15
N PHE A 138 61.39 -17.24 41.87
CA PHE A 138 61.71 -17.27 43.29
C PHE A 138 62.34 -18.64 43.61
N ASN A 139 63.65 -18.71 43.39
CA ASN A 139 64.67 -19.47 44.10
C ASN A 139 66.01 -18.80 43.87
#